data_911004de7ff3435c7cbf6daba3513a3c
#
_entry.id   911004de7ff3435c7cbf6daba3513a3c
#
_cell.length_a   1.000
_cell.length_b   1.000
_cell.length_c   1.000
_cell.angle_alpha   90.00
_cell.angle_beta   90.00
_cell.angle_gamma   90.00
#
_symmetry.space_group_name_H-M   'P 1'
#
loop_
_entity.id
_entity.type
_entity.pdbx_description
1 polymer ?
#
loop_
_entity_poly.entity_id
_entity_poly.type
_entity_poly.pdbx_seq_one_letter_code
_entity_poly.pdbx_strand_id
1 'polypeptide(L)'
;MVSKHLLTEQAQKPGAGGQRLDSSERRAAIIDATLPLFAQKGFTATTTKEIAQAAGVSEALIFKHFPSKAALYEAIFRTCLDGDKELERLMALPPSGDTLVQLVQGLVCHFLVDMPTDPAERLRHRLFLRSFLEDGEFARLAYTWVAEEVHPLFTASLLAARESGDMVPTPLPAEDGLWLAEHLCSALATHCLPGRPVAPRSFGPQSVGGVTWFILRGLGMTDAALARLCPETKQYDDTAAGCSPTADSRG
;
A
#
# COMPACT_ATOMS: atom_id res chain seq x y z
N MET A 1 20.26 0.29 -3.42
CA MET A 1 21.05 -0.97 -3.42
C MET A 1 20.99 -1.57 -2.04
N VAL A 2 20.07 -2.45 -1.79
CA VAL A 2 20.17 -3.38 -0.66
C VAL A 2 19.66 -4.73 -1.13
N SER A 3 20.59 -5.65 -1.18
CA SER A 3 20.44 -7.02 -1.60
C SER A 3 19.54 -7.77 -0.63
N LYS A 4 18.42 -8.31 -1.09
CA LYS A 4 17.66 -9.31 -0.35
C LYS A 4 18.02 -10.70 -0.79
N HIS A 5 18.40 -11.49 0.19
CA HIS A 5 18.84 -12.87 0.12
C HIS A 5 17.91 -13.76 -0.68
N LEU A 6 18.55 -14.50 -1.63
CA LEU A 6 18.05 -15.73 -2.21
C LEU A 6 17.73 -16.74 -1.10
N LEU A 7 16.48 -17.12 -0.98
CA LEU A 7 16.09 -18.34 -0.29
C LEU A 7 16.04 -19.46 -1.34
N THR A 8 17.01 -20.31 -1.23
CA THR A 8 17.16 -21.55 -2.02
C THR A 8 16.04 -22.51 -1.64
N GLU A 9 15.26 -22.91 -2.63
CA GLU A 9 14.35 -24.03 -2.61
C GLU A 9 15.09 -25.32 -2.21
N GLN A 10 14.78 -25.85 -1.05
CA GLN A 10 14.99 -27.27 -0.75
C GLN A 10 13.65 -27.88 -0.39
N ALA A 11 13.05 -28.55 -1.36
CA ALA A 11 11.93 -29.43 -1.17
C ALA A 11 12.35 -30.59 -0.24
N GLN A 12 12.02 -30.47 1.04
CA GLN A 12 12.17 -31.54 2.00
C GLN A 12 10.84 -32.27 2.12
N LYS A 13 10.84 -33.59 1.82
CA LYS A 13 9.73 -34.51 2.02
C LYS A 13 9.19 -34.43 3.47
N PRO A 14 7.86 -34.56 3.69
CA PRO A 14 7.30 -34.54 5.02
C PRO A 14 7.70 -35.83 5.76
N GLY A 15 8.63 -35.71 6.69
CA GLY A 15 8.85 -36.69 7.74
C GLY A 15 7.70 -36.60 8.74
N ALA A 16 7.06 -37.71 9.03
CA ALA A 16 6.01 -37.87 10.04
C ALA A 16 6.59 -37.59 11.43
N GLY A 17 6.26 -36.41 11.95
CA GLY A 17 6.64 -35.91 13.28
C GLY A 17 6.20 -34.45 13.37
N GLY A 18 4.88 -34.20 13.45
CA GLY A 18 4.34 -32.83 13.48
C GLY A 18 4.86 -32.08 14.71
N GLN A 19 5.85 -31.22 14.48
CA GLN A 19 6.27 -30.24 15.47
C GLN A 19 5.04 -29.37 15.78
N ARG A 20 4.64 -29.39 17.04
CA ARG A 20 3.44 -28.70 17.50
C ARG A 20 3.73 -27.20 17.43
N LEU A 21 3.18 -26.52 16.42
CA LEU A 21 3.27 -25.06 16.28
C LEU A 21 3.00 -24.40 17.62
N ASP A 22 3.77 -23.40 17.98
CA ASP A 22 3.49 -22.57 19.14
C ASP A 22 2.22 -21.73 18.94
N SER A 23 1.83 -20.94 19.93
CA SER A 23 0.60 -20.15 19.86
C SER A 23 0.68 -19.03 18.84
N SER A 24 1.87 -18.42 18.65
CA SER A 24 2.10 -17.31 17.70
C SER A 24 2.15 -17.81 16.26
N GLU A 25 2.88 -18.90 16.03
CA GLU A 25 2.94 -19.56 14.72
C GLU A 25 1.56 -20.02 14.25
N ARG A 26 0.76 -20.55 15.16
CA ARG A 26 -0.61 -20.99 14.87
C ARG A 26 -1.53 -19.81 14.54
N ARG A 27 -1.38 -18.71 15.28
CA ARG A 27 -2.12 -17.47 15.00
C ARG A 27 -1.80 -16.94 13.60
N ALA A 28 -0.52 -16.89 13.24
CA ALA A 28 -0.05 -16.48 11.91
C ALA A 28 -0.61 -17.41 10.81
N ALA A 29 -0.52 -18.73 10.99
CA ALA A 29 -1.05 -19.70 10.02
C ALA A 29 -2.57 -19.55 9.79
N ILE A 30 -3.35 -19.22 10.83
CA ILE A 30 -4.78 -18.94 10.69
C ILE A 30 -5.00 -17.65 9.87
N ILE A 31 -4.24 -16.59 10.12
CA ILE A 31 -4.32 -15.32 9.38
C ILE A 31 -4.01 -15.57 7.90
N ASP A 32 -2.90 -16.26 7.60
CA ASP A 32 -2.45 -16.54 6.24
C ASP A 32 -3.47 -17.37 5.45
N ALA A 33 -4.09 -18.37 6.09
CA ALA A 33 -5.13 -19.19 5.48
C ALA A 33 -6.45 -18.41 5.26
N THR A 34 -6.70 -17.37 6.05
CA THR A 34 -7.95 -16.61 6.02
C THR A 34 -7.93 -15.48 4.99
N LEU A 35 -6.80 -14.82 4.82
CA LEU A 35 -6.66 -13.68 3.92
C LEU A 35 -7.15 -13.96 2.49
N PRO A 36 -6.78 -15.09 1.83
CA PRO A 36 -7.31 -15.42 0.50
C PRO A 36 -8.83 -15.60 0.46
N LEU A 37 -9.41 -16.18 1.52
CA LEU A 37 -10.86 -16.39 1.61
C LEU A 37 -11.62 -15.06 1.67
N PHE A 38 -11.19 -14.15 2.54
CA PHE A 38 -11.80 -12.82 2.64
C PHE A 38 -11.59 -12.01 1.36
N ALA A 39 -10.40 -12.06 0.76
CA ALA A 39 -10.13 -11.37 -0.50
C ALA A 39 -10.97 -11.88 -1.68
N GLN A 40 -11.36 -13.17 -1.66
CA GLN A 40 -12.17 -13.79 -2.73
C GLN A 40 -13.67 -13.68 -2.49
N LYS A 41 -14.14 -13.90 -1.25
CA LYS A 41 -15.56 -14.04 -0.92
C LYS A 41 -16.13 -12.85 -0.16
N GLY A 42 -15.28 -12.00 0.42
CA GLY A 42 -15.67 -10.94 1.35
C GLY A 42 -15.93 -11.45 2.76
N PHE A 43 -16.15 -10.51 3.66
CA PHE A 43 -16.35 -10.81 5.08
C PHE A 43 -17.62 -11.63 5.32
N THR A 44 -18.75 -11.19 4.76
CA THR A 44 -20.06 -11.79 5.03
C THR A 44 -20.17 -13.22 4.52
N ALA A 45 -19.68 -13.51 3.31
CA ALA A 45 -19.82 -14.82 2.69
C ALA A 45 -18.78 -15.86 3.17
N THR A 46 -17.72 -15.44 3.88
CA THR A 46 -16.73 -16.35 4.44
C THR A 46 -17.20 -16.88 5.79
N THR A 47 -17.29 -18.21 5.93
CA THR A 47 -17.70 -18.87 7.17
C THR A 47 -16.50 -19.29 8.02
N THR A 48 -16.69 -19.38 9.36
CA THR A 48 -15.65 -19.90 10.27
C THR A 48 -15.27 -21.34 9.97
N LYS A 49 -16.20 -22.12 9.46
CA LYS A 49 -15.96 -23.51 9.02
C LYS A 49 -14.96 -23.55 7.84
N GLU A 50 -15.13 -22.69 6.85
CA GLU A 50 -14.20 -22.59 5.71
C GLU A 50 -12.82 -22.13 6.16
N ILE A 51 -12.76 -21.16 7.09
CA ILE A 51 -11.49 -20.69 7.69
C ILE A 51 -10.80 -21.86 8.41
N ALA A 52 -11.53 -22.58 9.25
CA ALA A 52 -10.99 -23.73 9.99
C ALA A 52 -10.47 -24.82 9.04
N GLN A 53 -11.21 -25.11 7.99
CA GLN A 53 -10.81 -26.07 6.95
C GLN A 53 -9.54 -25.61 6.22
N ALA A 54 -9.45 -24.35 5.81
CA ALA A 54 -8.29 -23.78 5.11
C ALA A 54 -7.05 -23.77 6.00
N ALA A 55 -7.21 -23.45 7.29
CA ALA A 55 -6.12 -23.43 8.27
C ALA A 55 -5.75 -24.83 8.83
N GLY A 56 -6.51 -25.89 8.47
CA GLY A 56 -6.28 -27.24 8.98
C GLY A 56 -6.51 -27.39 10.48
N VAL A 57 -7.44 -26.62 11.05
CA VAL A 57 -7.73 -26.58 12.50
C VAL A 57 -9.22 -26.75 12.79
N SER A 58 -9.60 -26.89 14.06
CA SER A 58 -11.01 -26.88 14.46
C SER A 58 -11.54 -25.43 14.58
N GLU A 59 -12.86 -25.25 14.40
CA GLU A 59 -13.50 -23.95 14.67
C GLU A 59 -13.31 -23.48 16.11
N ALA A 60 -13.33 -24.41 17.07
CA ALA A 60 -13.05 -24.10 18.47
C ALA A 60 -11.64 -23.50 18.67
N LEU A 61 -10.66 -23.95 17.88
CA LEU A 61 -9.31 -23.39 17.93
C LEU A 61 -9.26 -21.99 17.29
N ILE A 62 -10.01 -21.76 16.23
CA ILE A 62 -10.15 -20.40 15.66
C ILE A 62 -10.66 -19.45 16.76
N PHE A 63 -11.76 -19.78 17.44
CA PHE A 63 -12.34 -18.94 18.49
C PHE A 63 -11.45 -18.77 19.71
N LYS A 64 -10.55 -19.73 19.98
CA LYS A 64 -9.53 -19.57 21.03
C LYS A 64 -8.52 -18.47 20.72
N HIS A 65 -8.14 -18.30 19.46
CA HIS A 65 -7.17 -17.29 19.02
C HIS A 65 -7.83 -15.96 18.61
N PHE A 66 -9.04 -16.02 18.09
CA PHE A 66 -9.80 -14.87 17.58
C PHE A 66 -11.24 -14.98 18.07
N PRO A 67 -11.65 -14.17 19.05
CA PRO A 67 -12.97 -14.30 19.69
C PRO A 67 -14.13 -14.05 18.73
N SER A 68 -13.87 -13.45 17.57
CA SER A 68 -14.85 -13.20 16.52
C SER A 68 -14.20 -13.18 15.15
N LYS A 69 -15.00 -13.27 14.09
CA LYS A 69 -14.55 -13.07 12.72
C LYS A 69 -14.05 -11.63 12.49
N ALA A 70 -14.60 -10.65 13.19
CA ALA A 70 -14.12 -9.26 13.17
C ALA A 70 -12.72 -9.12 13.79
N ALA A 71 -12.44 -9.83 14.89
CA ALA A 71 -11.10 -9.85 15.49
C ALA A 71 -10.04 -10.48 14.56
N LEU A 72 -10.44 -11.44 13.74
CA LEU A 72 -9.55 -12.00 12.72
C LEU A 72 -9.33 -11.01 11.56
N TYR A 73 -10.34 -10.25 11.18
CA TYR A 73 -10.25 -9.18 10.19
C TYR A 73 -9.27 -8.07 10.64
N GLU A 74 -9.41 -7.63 11.89
CA GLU A 74 -8.48 -6.68 12.52
C GLU A 74 -7.05 -7.25 12.59
N ALA A 75 -6.91 -8.52 12.91
CA ALA A 75 -5.59 -9.16 12.96
C ALA A 75 -4.90 -9.20 11.60
N ILE A 76 -5.65 -9.45 10.51
CA ILE A 76 -5.14 -9.35 9.14
C ILE A 76 -4.65 -7.92 8.85
N PHE A 77 -5.42 -6.91 9.22
CA PHE A 77 -5.02 -5.52 9.04
C PHE A 77 -3.71 -5.21 9.80
N ARG A 78 -3.60 -5.63 11.05
CA ARG A 78 -2.40 -5.39 11.85
C ARG A 78 -1.13 -6.00 11.24
N THR A 79 -1.24 -7.14 10.52
CA THR A 79 -0.08 -7.72 9.83
C THR A 79 0.45 -6.87 8.68
N CYS A 80 -0.31 -5.88 8.21
CA CYS A 80 0.19 -4.91 7.22
C CYS A 80 1.19 -3.91 7.84
N LEU A 81 1.06 -3.67 9.15
CA LEU A 81 1.80 -2.63 9.87
C LEU A 81 2.98 -3.22 10.65
N ASP A 82 2.87 -4.49 11.06
CA ASP A 82 3.85 -5.13 11.93
C ASP A 82 5.21 -5.27 11.24
N GLY A 83 6.22 -4.61 11.81
CA GLY A 83 7.62 -4.72 11.38
C GLY A 83 7.97 -3.91 10.12
N ASP A 84 7.13 -2.99 9.67
CA ASP A 84 7.47 -2.05 8.61
C ASP A 84 8.40 -0.94 9.16
N LYS A 85 9.70 -1.22 9.10
CA LYS A 85 10.74 -0.30 9.59
C LYS A 85 10.79 1.02 8.82
N GLU A 86 10.40 1.02 7.56
CA GLU A 86 10.38 2.25 6.76
C GLU A 86 9.22 3.14 7.19
N LEU A 87 8.05 2.56 7.42
CA LEU A 87 6.92 3.29 8.01
C LEU A 87 7.28 3.84 9.40
N GLU A 88 7.86 3.02 10.30
CA GLU A 88 8.32 3.46 11.61
C GLU A 88 9.30 4.64 11.50
N ARG A 89 10.25 4.57 10.57
CA ARG A 89 11.22 5.64 10.30
C ARG A 89 10.53 6.92 9.82
N LEU A 90 9.62 6.81 8.87
CA LEU A 90 8.88 7.97 8.33
C LEU A 90 8.05 8.64 9.42
N MET A 91 7.36 7.86 10.24
CA MET A 91 6.50 8.38 11.32
C MET A 91 7.30 9.07 12.44
N ALA A 92 8.59 8.81 12.56
CA ALA A 92 9.47 9.47 13.52
C ALA A 92 10.09 10.80 13.03
N LEU A 93 9.86 11.19 11.76
CA LEU A 93 10.42 12.41 11.20
C LEU A 93 9.72 13.68 11.75
N PRO A 94 10.44 14.79 11.92
CA PRO A 94 9.82 16.07 12.24
C PRO A 94 9.04 16.61 11.01
N PRO A 95 7.94 17.35 11.22
CA PRO A 95 7.21 17.98 10.12
C PRO A 95 8.09 18.95 9.32
N SER A 96 8.17 18.75 8.00
CA SER A 96 8.94 19.60 7.08
C SER A 96 8.54 19.33 5.62
N GLY A 97 8.99 20.18 4.68
CA GLY A 97 8.83 19.93 3.25
C GLY A 97 9.53 18.65 2.78
N ASP A 98 10.68 18.31 3.35
CA ASP A 98 11.39 17.06 3.08
C ASP A 98 10.59 15.84 3.58
N THR A 99 10.04 15.93 4.77
CA THR A 99 9.16 14.87 5.33
C THR A 99 7.92 14.68 4.46
N LEU A 100 7.30 15.76 3.96
CA LEU A 100 6.18 15.66 3.04
C LEU A 100 6.56 14.89 1.76
N VAL A 101 7.72 15.19 1.18
CA VAL A 101 8.22 14.47 0.00
C VAL A 101 8.42 13.00 0.30
N GLN A 102 9.05 12.66 1.43
CA GLN A 102 9.30 11.27 1.83
C GLN A 102 8.00 10.50 2.08
N LEU A 103 6.99 11.12 2.71
CA LEU A 103 5.67 10.52 2.91
C LEU A 103 4.97 10.23 1.58
N VAL A 104 4.99 11.18 0.64
CA VAL A 104 4.40 10.98 -0.69
C VAL A 104 5.16 9.91 -1.47
N GLN A 105 6.49 9.91 -1.44
CA GLN A 105 7.30 8.87 -2.09
C GLN A 105 7.04 7.49 -1.49
N GLY A 106 7.00 7.38 -0.16
CA GLY A 106 6.69 6.13 0.54
C GLY A 106 5.31 5.59 0.13
N LEU A 107 4.29 6.45 0.09
CA LEU A 107 2.96 6.09 -0.37
C LEU A 107 2.97 5.57 -1.82
N VAL A 108 3.62 6.29 -2.73
CA VAL A 108 3.72 5.90 -4.14
C VAL A 108 4.50 4.60 -4.30
N CYS A 109 5.63 4.42 -3.58
CA CYS A 109 6.41 3.20 -3.60
C CYS A 109 5.61 2.01 -3.07
N HIS A 110 4.89 2.17 -1.97
CA HIS A 110 4.02 1.12 -1.44
C HIS A 110 3.05 0.59 -2.51
N PHE A 111 2.32 1.47 -3.18
CA PHE A 111 1.31 1.07 -4.16
C PHE A 111 1.87 0.62 -5.52
N LEU A 112 2.96 1.19 -6.00
CA LEU A 112 3.47 0.92 -7.35
C LEU A 112 4.67 -0.05 -7.39
N VAL A 113 5.30 -0.33 -6.25
CA VAL A 113 6.48 -1.20 -6.16
C VAL A 113 6.26 -2.36 -5.20
N ASP A 114 5.95 -2.08 -3.93
CA ASP A 114 5.92 -3.11 -2.89
C ASP A 114 4.69 -4.00 -3.03
N MET A 115 3.52 -3.41 -3.10
CA MET A 115 2.26 -4.13 -3.22
C MET A 115 2.21 -5.02 -4.49
N PRO A 116 2.64 -4.59 -5.69
CA PRO A 116 2.69 -5.45 -6.86
C PRO A 116 3.64 -6.65 -6.74
N THR A 117 4.69 -6.54 -5.95
CA THR A 117 5.71 -7.59 -5.81
C THR A 117 5.38 -8.61 -4.72
N ASP A 118 4.61 -8.23 -3.71
CA ASP A 118 4.19 -9.10 -2.62
C ASP A 118 2.79 -9.70 -2.85
N PRO A 119 2.65 -11.04 -2.98
CA PRO A 119 1.35 -11.67 -3.12
C PRO A 119 0.38 -11.42 -1.96
N ALA A 120 0.87 -11.27 -0.72
CA ALA A 120 0.04 -10.99 0.44
C ALA A 120 -0.48 -9.56 0.40
N GLU A 121 0.36 -8.59 0.03
CA GLU A 121 -0.07 -7.20 -0.15
C GLU A 121 -1.13 -7.04 -1.25
N ARG A 122 -0.97 -7.75 -2.37
CA ARG A 122 -2.02 -7.79 -3.42
C ARG A 122 -3.35 -8.33 -2.90
N LEU A 123 -3.31 -9.37 -2.06
CA LEU A 123 -4.54 -9.91 -1.45
C LEU A 123 -5.15 -8.93 -0.44
N ARG A 124 -4.33 -8.23 0.37
CA ARG A 124 -4.79 -7.19 1.31
C ARG A 124 -5.42 -6.02 0.56
N HIS A 125 -4.79 -5.54 -0.50
CA HIS A 125 -5.35 -4.47 -1.33
C HIS A 125 -6.66 -4.89 -2.00
N ARG A 126 -6.74 -6.12 -2.51
CA ARG A 126 -8.01 -6.67 -3.03
C ARG A 126 -9.09 -6.73 -1.94
N LEU A 127 -8.72 -7.15 -0.73
CA LEU A 127 -9.62 -7.18 0.41
C LEU A 127 -10.11 -5.77 0.76
N PHE A 128 -9.20 -4.80 0.79
CA PHE A 128 -9.52 -3.39 1.03
C PHE A 128 -10.55 -2.86 0.02
N LEU A 129 -10.26 -3.00 -1.28
CA LEU A 129 -11.17 -2.54 -2.34
C LEU A 129 -12.52 -3.24 -2.29
N ARG A 130 -12.53 -4.55 -2.02
CA ARG A 130 -13.77 -5.30 -1.88
C ARG A 130 -14.59 -4.81 -0.70
N SER A 131 -13.95 -4.65 0.46
CA SER A 131 -14.61 -4.11 1.65
C SER A 131 -15.13 -2.70 1.39
N PHE A 132 -14.37 -1.86 0.72
CA PHE A 132 -14.79 -0.50 0.36
C PHE A 132 -16.09 -0.47 -0.45
N LEU A 133 -16.31 -1.47 -1.32
CA LEU A 133 -17.50 -1.58 -2.17
C LEU A 133 -18.67 -2.34 -1.51
N GLU A 134 -18.42 -3.14 -0.48
CA GLU A 134 -19.42 -4.04 0.11
C GLU A 134 -19.81 -3.64 1.54
N ASP A 135 -18.96 -3.98 2.53
CA ASP A 135 -19.28 -3.86 3.96
C ASP A 135 -18.61 -2.67 4.67
N GLY A 136 -17.56 -2.14 4.10
CA GLY A 136 -16.77 -1.03 4.65
C GLY A 136 -15.90 -1.39 5.85
N GLU A 137 -15.95 -2.62 6.37
CA GLU A 137 -15.32 -2.95 7.66
C GLU A 137 -13.79 -2.89 7.61
N PHE A 138 -13.16 -3.52 6.62
CA PHE A 138 -11.70 -3.50 6.47
C PHE A 138 -11.20 -2.12 6.03
N ALA A 139 -11.91 -1.49 5.10
CA ALA A 139 -11.58 -0.14 4.64
C ALA A 139 -11.64 0.87 5.81
N ARG A 140 -12.62 0.73 6.71
CA ARG A 140 -12.73 1.58 7.90
C ARG A 140 -11.54 1.41 8.85
N LEU A 141 -11.08 0.16 9.07
CA LEU A 141 -9.87 -0.07 9.88
C LEU A 141 -8.66 0.66 9.29
N ALA A 142 -8.45 0.53 7.97
CA ALA A 142 -7.34 1.17 7.29
C ALA A 142 -7.45 2.71 7.35
N TYR A 143 -8.59 3.27 7.03
CA TYR A 143 -8.79 4.72 7.05
C TYR A 143 -8.73 5.32 8.46
N THR A 144 -9.24 4.62 9.48
CA THR A 144 -9.11 5.06 10.88
C THR A 144 -7.64 5.14 11.26
N TRP A 145 -6.86 4.10 10.96
CA TRP A 145 -5.44 4.10 11.26
C TRP A 145 -4.69 5.22 10.51
N VAL A 146 -4.96 5.42 9.21
CA VAL A 146 -4.35 6.52 8.44
C VAL A 146 -4.73 7.88 9.03
N ALA A 147 -5.98 8.06 9.44
CA ALA A 147 -6.45 9.32 10.03
C ALA A 147 -5.79 9.62 11.39
N GLU A 148 -5.55 8.60 12.19
CA GLU A 148 -4.99 8.75 13.53
C GLU A 148 -3.45 8.86 13.52
N GLU A 149 -2.77 8.07 12.69
CA GLU A 149 -1.32 7.97 12.73
C GLU A 149 -0.62 8.77 11.63
N VAL A 150 -1.05 8.69 10.37
CA VAL A 150 -0.31 9.27 9.23
C VAL A 150 -0.74 10.71 8.94
N HIS A 151 -2.04 10.95 8.93
CA HIS A 151 -2.62 12.23 8.54
C HIS A 151 -2.13 13.44 9.36
N PRO A 152 -1.92 13.36 10.69
CA PRO A 152 -1.39 14.48 11.46
C PRO A 152 0.02 14.91 11.01
N LEU A 153 0.93 13.95 10.79
CA LEU A 153 2.28 14.24 10.32
C LEU A 153 2.27 14.80 8.90
N PHE A 154 1.45 14.23 8.00
CA PHE A 154 1.31 14.71 6.63
C PHE A 154 0.83 16.16 6.60
N THR A 155 -0.25 16.47 7.32
CA THR A 155 -0.83 17.82 7.37
C THR A 155 0.15 18.82 7.99
N ALA A 156 0.82 18.47 9.09
CA ALA A 156 1.84 19.32 9.71
C ALA A 156 3.01 19.58 8.76
N SER A 157 3.45 18.56 8.01
CA SER A 157 4.53 18.68 7.03
C SER A 157 4.14 19.56 5.83
N LEU A 158 2.89 19.46 5.38
CA LEU A 158 2.36 20.33 4.33
C LEU A 158 2.29 21.80 4.80
N LEU A 159 1.86 22.05 6.02
CA LEU A 159 1.85 23.40 6.60
C LEU A 159 3.27 23.97 6.76
N ALA A 160 4.22 23.18 7.27
CA ALA A 160 5.61 23.56 7.37
C ALA A 160 6.23 23.91 6.01
N ALA A 161 5.89 23.14 4.96
CA ALA A 161 6.32 23.44 3.59
C ALA A 161 5.72 24.75 3.03
N ARG A 162 4.50 25.10 3.43
CA ARG A 162 3.90 26.40 3.12
C ARG A 162 4.60 27.55 3.83
N GLU A 163 4.92 27.39 5.11
CA GLU A 163 5.63 28.39 5.91
C GLU A 163 7.06 28.64 5.41
N SER A 164 7.75 27.59 4.93
CA SER A 164 9.09 27.73 4.34
C SER A 164 9.12 28.33 2.94
N GLY A 165 7.95 28.54 2.30
CA GLY A 165 7.84 29.02 0.93
C GLY A 165 8.07 27.94 -0.14
N ASP A 166 8.12 26.69 0.24
CA ASP A 166 8.25 25.55 -0.68
C ASP A 166 6.96 25.23 -1.43
N MET A 167 5.84 25.76 -0.96
CA MET A 167 4.53 25.55 -1.55
C MET A 167 3.80 26.87 -1.82
N VAL A 168 3.05 26.88 -2.91
CA VAL A 168 2.08 27.95 -3.19
C VAL A 168 0.69 27.58 -2.65
N PRO A 169 -0.13 28.56 -2.29
CA PRO A 169 -1.52 28.30 -1.90
C PRO A 169 -2.27 27.58 -3.02
N THR A 170 -3.05 26.56 -2.65
CA THR A 170 -3.96 25.84 -3.54
C THR A 170 -5.38 25.92 -2.99
N PRO A 171 -6.42 25.76 -3.82
CA PRO A 171 -7.80 25.69 -3.32
C PRO A 171 -8.09 24.40 -2.54
N LEU A 172 -7.15 23.44 -2.49
CA LEU A 172 -7.29 22.19 -1.77
C LEU A 172 -7.04 22.42 -0.28
N PRO A 173 -7.98 22.04 0.62
CA PRO A 173 -7.73 21.99 2.05
C PRO A 173 -6.54 21.08 2.39
N ALA A 174 -5.76 21.46 3.40
CA ALA A 174 -4.56 20.70 3.77
C ALA A 174 -4.91 19.27 4.22
N GLU A 175 -6.04 19.12 4.88
CA GLU A 175 -6.61 17.85 5.36
C GLU A 175 -7.02 16.89 4.24
N ASP A 176 -7.30 17.38 3.04
CA ASP A 176 -7.73 16.53 1.90
C ASP A 176 -6.55 16.00 1.09
N GLY A 177 -5.35 16.57 1.26
CA GLY A 177 -4.19 16.28 0.43
C GLY A 177 -3.76 14.81 0.48
N LEU A 178 -3.71 14.22 1.68
CA LEU A 178 -3.35 12.82 1.86
C LEU A 178 -4.39 11.88 1.23
N TRP A 179 -5.67 12.17 1.43
CA TRP A 179 -6.75 11.34 0.92
C TRP A 179 -6.78 11.29 -0.60
N LEU A 180 -6.55 12.43 -1.26
CA LEU A 180 -6.43 12.46 -2.72
C LEU A 180 -5.21 11.69 -3.22
N ALA A 181 -4.08 11.81 -2.55
CA ALA A 181 -2.86 11.06 -2.89
C ALA A 181 -3.08 9.55 -2.72
N GLU A 182 -3.67 9.12 -1.61
CA GLU A 182 -3.97 7.71 -1.33
C GLU A 182 -4.94 7.13 -2.37
N HIS A 183 -6.07 7.79 -2.62
CA HIS A 183 -7.06 7.32 -3.58
C HIS A 183 -6.48 7.21 -5.00
N LEU A 184 -5.63 8.19 -5.40
CA LEU A 184 -4.93 8.12 -6.68
C LEU A 184 -4.03 6.90 -6.75
N CYS A 185 -3.15 6.69 -5.75
CA CYS A 185 -2.22 5.56 -5.72
C CYS A 185 -2.96 4.22 -5.67
N SER A 186 -3.99 4.11 -4.83
CA SER A 186 -4.83 2.92 -4.71
C SER A 186 -5.52 2.58 -6.04
N ALA A 187 -6.06 3.58 -6.75
CA ALA A 187 -6.66 3.40 -8.07
C ALA A 187 -5.63 2.95 -9.12
N LEU A 188 -4.45 3.59 -9.15
CA LEU A 188 -3.37 3.21 -10.07
C LEU A 188 -2.89 1.78 -9.85
N ALA A 189 -2.91 1.29 -8.62
CA ALA A 189 -2.47 -0.05 -8.26
C ALA A 189 -3.46 -1.16 -8.63
N THR A 190 -4.68 -0.84 -9.00
CA THR A 190 -5.71 -1.86 -9.35
C THR A 190 -5.30 -2.79 -10.49
N HIS A 191 -4.39 -2.35 -11.37
CA HIS A 191 -3.89 -3.19 -12.48
C HIS A 191 -3.07 -4.41 -12.03
N CYS A 192 -2.56 -4.41 -10.81
CA CYS A 192 -1.79 -5.51 -10.23
C CYS A 192 -2.68 -6.62 -9.63
N LEU A 193 -3.98 -6.37 -9.51
CA LEU A 193 -4.90 -7.32 -8.91
C LEU A 193 -5.20 -8.50 -9.83
N PRO A 194 -5.46 -9.70 -9.29
CA PRO A 194 -5.89 -10.86 -10.07
C PRO A 194 -7.19 -10.55 -10.83
N GLY A 195 -7.21 -10.87 -12.08
CA GLY A 195 -8.24 -10.50 -13.02
C GLY A 195 -7.64 -9.58 -14.08
N ARG A 196 -8.31 -9.36 -15.20
CA ARG A 196 -7.77 -8.45 -16.22
C ARG A 196 -8.14 -7.02 -15.86
N PRO A 197 -7.17 -6.17 -15.52
CA PRO A 197 -7.45 -4.75 -15.37
C PRO A 197 -7.88 -4.19 -16.72
N VAL A 198 -8.88 -3.33 -16.67
CA VAL A 198 -9.39 -2.62 -17.85
C VAL A 198 -8.50 -1.42 -18.19
N ALA A 199 -7.49 -1.15 -17.36
CA ALA A 199 -6.61 -0.01 -17.55
C ALA A 199 -5.76 -0.17 -18.83
N PRO A 200 -5.74 0.81 -19.72
CA PRO A 200 -4.98 0.76 -20.98
C PRO A 200 -3.47 0.82 -20.74
N ARG A 201 -3.03 1.21 -19.56
CA ARG A 201 -1.63 1.34 -19.17
C ARG A 201 -1.42 0.86 -17.74
N SER A 202 -0.34 0.13 -17.51
CA SER A 202 0.12 -0.25 -16.19
C SER A 202 1.09 0.79 -15.62
N PHE A 203 0.96 1.04 -14.34
CA PHE A 203 1.90 1.84 -13.55
C PHE A 203 2.78 0.90 -12.71
N GLY A 204 4.04 1.23 -12.55
CA GLY A 204 5.00 0.41 -11.83
C GLY A 204 6.22 1.22 -11.41
N PRO A 205 7.35 0.58 -11.08
CA PRO A 205 8.56 1.25 -10.59
C PRO A 205 9.01 2.43 -11.45
N GLN A 206 8.86 2.33 -12.77
CA GLN A 206 9.19 3.40 -13.72
C GLN A 206 8.27 4.62 -13.63
N SER A 207 7.12 4.50 -12.97
CA SER A 207 6.15 5.59 -12.84
C SER A 207 6.25 6.33 -11.49
N VAL A 208 7.07 5.84 -10.56
CA VAL A 208 7.16 6.39 -9.19
C VAL A 208 7.51 7.88 -9.20
N GLY A 209 8.57 8.28 -9.91
CA GLY A 209 8.99 9.68 -9.97
C GLY A 209 7.89 10.59 -10.55
N GLY A 210 7.26 10.18 -11.66
CA GLY A 210 6.20 10.97 -12.30
C GLY A 210 4.94 11.09 -11.44
N VAL A 211 4.53 10.02 -10.76
CA VAL A 211 3.35 10.04 -9.86
C VAL A 211 3.66 10.87 -8.62
N THR A 212 4.84 10.73 -8.03
CA THR A 212 5.30 11.55 -6.89
C THR A 212 5.28 13.04 -7.27
N TRP A 213 5.88 13.38 -8.41
CA TRP A 213 5.89 14.75 -8.92
C TRP A 213 4.46 15.28 -9.11
N PHE A 214 3.59 14.51 -9.73
CA PHE A 214 2.20 14.90 -9.98
C PHE A 214 1.45 15.21 -8.68
N ILE A 215 1.59 14.35 -7.66
CA ILE A 215 0.96 14.55 -6.37
C ILE A 215 1.51 15.79 -5.69
N LEU A 216 2.83 15.95 -5.59
CA LEU A 216 3.48 17.09 -4.93
C LEU A 216 3.12 18.41 -5.62
N ARG A 217 3.06 18.43 -6.96
CA ARG A 217 2.58 19.60 -7.72
C ARG A 217 1.10 19.91 -7.45
N GLY A 218 0.27 18.90 -7.40
CA GLY A 218 -1.15 19.04 -7.05
C GLY A 218 -1.37 19.62 -5.66
N LEU A 219 -0.50 19.28 -4.71
CA LEU A 219 -0.48 19.86 -3.37
C LEU A 219 0.04 21.30 -3.32
N GLY A 220 0.68 21.77 -4.39
CA GLY A 220 1.18 23.14 -4.51
C GLY A 220 2.69 23.28 -4.39
N MET A 221 3.49 22.20 -4.37
CA MET A 221 4.94 22.30 -4.26
C MET A 221 5.55 23.05 -5.46
N THR A 222 6.45 23.99 -5.19
CA THR A 222 7.10 24.81 -6.23
C THR A 222 8.14 24.03 -7.03
N ASP A 223 8.45 24.46 -8.26
CA ASP A 223 9.51 23.83 -9.06
C ASP A 223 10.87 23.88 -8.37
N ALA A 224 11.16 24.97 -7.67
CA ALA A 224 12.40 25.13 -6.90
C ALA A 224 12.49 24.14 -5.76
N ALA A 225 11.39 23.90 -5.02
CA ALA A 225 11.33 22.92 -3.95
C ALA A 225 11.44 21.49 -4.50
N LEU A 226 10.72 21.16 -5.57
CA LEU A 226 10.81 19.85 -6.23
C LEU A 226 12.24 19.57 -6.71
N ALA A 227 12.88 20.54 -7.34
CA ALA A 227 14.25 20.41 -7.80
C ALA A 227 15.27 20.17 -6.67
N ARG A 228 14.99 20.68 -5.48
CA ARG A 228 15.85 20.53 -4.31
C ARG A 228 15.54 19.25 -3.52
N LEU A 229 14.26 18.96 -3.27
CA LEU A 229 13.82 17.92 -2.36
C LEU A 229 13.54 16.57 -3.05
N CYS A 230 13.27 16.59 -4.36
CA CYS A 230 12.98 15.41 -5.15
C CYS A 230 13.76 15.41 -6.48
N PRO A 231 15.11 15.39 -6.44
CA PRO A 231 15.94 15.50 -7.64
C PRO A 231 15.73 14.38 -8.67
N GLU A 232 15.23 13.22 -8.23
CA GLU A 232 14.94 12.07 -9.11
C GLU A 232 13.82 12.34 -10.11
N THR A 233 12.97 13.34 -9.87
CA THR A 233 11.92 13.74 -10.81
C THR A 233 12.46 14.50 -12.02
N LYS A 234 13.70 15.02 -11.96
CA LYS A 234 14.33 15.76 -13.07
C LYS A 234 14.68 14.89 -14.28
N GLN A 235 14.80 13.57 -14.14
CA GLN A 235 15.15 12.69 -15.27
C GLN A 235 14.01 12.55 -16.31
N TYR A 236 12.82 13.08 -16.04
CA TYR A 236 11.67 12.96 -16.94
C TYR A 236 11.51 14.12 -17.92
N ASP A 237 12.12 15.28 -17.67
CA ASP A 237 11.96 16.47 -18.56
C ASP A 237 12.78 16.37 -19.86
N ASP A 238 13.91 15.66 -19.86
CA ASP A 238 14.81 15.62 -21.02
C ASP A 238 14.45 14.55 -22.09
N THR A 239 13.62 13.56 -21.76
CA THR A 239 13.26 12.50 -22.73
C THR A 239 11.97 12.77 -23.49
N ALA A 240 11.14 13.71 -23.06
CA ALA A 240 9.90 14.09 -23.74
C ALA A 240 10.11 15.01 -24.95
N ALA A 241 11.26 15.65 -25.08
CA ALA A 241 11.58 16.57 -26.18
C ALA A 241 11.97 15.87 -27.51
N GLY A 242 12.07 14.53 -27.50
CA GLY A 242 12.57 13.73 -28.65
C GLY A 242 11.52 13.12 -29.59
N CYS A 243 10.23 13.30 -29.33
CA CYS A 243 9.19 12.71 -30.19
C CYS A 243 8.64 13.73 -31.17
N SER A 244 9.42 14.03 -32.23
CA SER A 244 8.87 14.70 -33.42
C SER A 244 7.93 13.74 -34.15
N PRO A 245 6.73 14.17 -34.57
CA PRO A 245 5.85 13.34 -35.36
C PRO A 245 6.48 13.18 -36.77
N THR A 246 6.83 11.95 -37.10
CA THR A 246 7.17 11.59 -38.47
C THR A 246 5.95 11.83 -39.33
N ALA A 247 6.03 12.83 -40.23
CA ALA A 247 5.06 13.06 -41.24
C ALA A 247 4.93 11.83 -42.15
N ASP A 248 3.77 11.20 -42.11
CA ASP A 248 3.43 10.10 -43.01
C ASP A 248 3.09 10.73 -44.39
N SER A 249 4.08 10.71 -45.26
CA SER A 249 3.89 11.03 -46.68
C SER A 249 3.34 9.80 -47.38
N ARG A 250 2.02 9.72 -47.55
CA ARG A 250 1.41 8.84 -48.52
C ARG A 250 1.06 9.66 -49.76
N GLY A 251 1.85 9.43 -50.83
CA GLY A 251 1.44 9.64 -52.19
C GLY A 251 0.56 8.50 -52.71
#